data_6b9b1d2d30e4a107cdd36396c9368e7f
#
_entry.id   6b9b1d2d30e4a107cdd36396c9368e7f
#
_cell.length_a   1.000
_cell.length_b   1.000
_cell.length_c   1.000
_cell.angle_alpha   90.00
_cell.angle_beta   90.00
_cell.angle_gamma   90.00
#
_symmetry.space_group_name_H-M   'P 1'
#
loop_
_entity.id
_entity.type
_entity.pdbx_description
1 polymer ?
#
loop_
_entity_poly.entity_id
_entity_poly.type
_entity_poly.pdbx_seq_one_letter_code
_entity_poly.pdbx_strand_id
1 'polypeptide(L)'
;MTYIQERGSTHVYHVNRMSKEEMDHMISLCVHEQPAYCVAACPFKMDTKEMLYYAAKGNFKKALAIYEKITPFPMILCDGCTAPCEDNCKLCELGDGVSIREVERAIVRYGEPGRRSSVFRMRKKKKAAIFGSGLFP
;
A
#
# COMPACT_ATOMS: atom_id res chain seq x y z
N MET A 1 0.56 -22.31 -8.11
CA MET A 1 -0.36 -22.10 -6.96
C MET A 1 0.30 -22.62 -5.70
N THR A 2 0.80 -21.74 -4.88
CA THR A 2 1.43 -22.11 -3.60
C THR A 2 0.50 -21.67 -2.47
N TYR A 3 -0.06 -22.63 -1.74
CA TYR A 3 -0.89 -22.37 -0.57
C TYR A 3 0.02 -22.14 0.63
N ILE A 4 -0.16 -21.02 1.32
CA ILE A 4 0.41 -20.82 2.65
C ILE A 4 -0.69 -21.20 3.65
N GLN A 5 -0.54 -22.32 4.30
CA GLN A 5 -1.43 -22.79 5.35
C GLN A 5 -0.88 -22.27 6.68
N GLU A 6 -1.43 -21.19 7.19
CA GLU A 6 -1.16 -20.77 8.56
C GLU A 6 -2.04 -21.55 9.56
N ARG A 7 -1.43 -21.98 10.64
CA ARG A 7 -2.05 -22.83 11.65
C ARG A 7 -3.23 -22.11 12.32
N GLY A 8 -4.44 -22.63 12.12
CA GLY A 8 -5.61 -22.32 12.93
C GLY A 8 -6.71 -21.45 12.30
N SER A 9 -6.61 -21.05 11.03
CA SER A 9 -7.69 -20.34 10.34
C SER A 9 -8.19 -21.11 9.12
N THR A 10 -9.48 -21.39 9.08
CA THR A 10 -10.15 -22.04 7.93
C THR A 10 -10.44 -21.06 6.77
N HIS A 11 -9.99 -19.82 6.85
CA HIS A 11 -10.10 -18.87 5.76
C HIS A 11 -8.91 -18.97 4.81
N VAL A 12 -9.14 -19.60 3.67
CA VAL A 12 -8.19 -19.61 2.55
C VAL A 12 -8.27 -18.24 1.85
N TYR A 13 -7.34 -17.35 2.17
CA TYR A 13 -7.17 -16.14 1.39
C TYR A 13 -6.47 -16.47 0.10
N HIS A 14 -7.17 -16.39 -1.03
CA HIS A 14 -6.53 -16.38 -2.34
C HIS A 14 -5.77 -15.07 -2.51
N VAL A 15 -4.53 -15.04 -2.08
CA VAL A 15 -3.63 -13.92 -2.38
C VAL A 15 -3.15 -14.11 -3.81
N ASN A 16 -3.78 -13.41 -4.73
CA ASN A 16 -3.26 -13.30 -6.09
C ASN A 16 -1.90 -12.59 -5.98
N ARG A 17 -0.81 -13.31 -6.27
CA ARG A 17 0.55 -12.79 -6.12
C ARG A 17 0.96 -12.21 -7.46
N MET A 18 0.89 -10.90 -7.56
CA MET A 18 1.49 -10.18 -8.67
C MET A 18 3.00 -10.50 -8.71
N SER A 19 3.50 -10.93 -9.85
CA SER A 19 4.94 -11.10 -10.08
C SER A 19 5.62 -9.73 -10.19
N LYS A 20 6.95 -9.71 -10.14
CA LYS A 20 7.69 -8.47 -10.31
C LYS A 20 7.47 -7.87 -11.69
N GLU A 21 7.44 -8.72 -12.72
CA GLU A 21 7.24 -8.33 -14.11
C GLU A 21 5.85 -7.72 -14.32
N GLU A 22 4.82 -8.34 -13.74
CA GLU A 22 3.45 -7.79 -13.76
C GLU A 22 3.37 -6.45 -13.05
N MET A 23 4.05 -6.30 -11.91
CA MET A 23 4.10 -5.05 -11.18
C MET A 23 4.84 -3.96 -11.98
N ASP A 24 6.00 -4.24 -12.56
CA ASP A 24 6.76 -3.30 -13.37
C ASP A 24 5.95 -2.86 -14.59
N HIS A 25 5.23 -3.79 -15.22
CA HIS A 25 4.30 -3.47 -16.29
C HIS A 25 3.19 -2.53 -15.84
N MET A 26 2.50 -2.84 -14.73
CA MET A 26 1.42 -2.00 -14.20
C MET A 26 1.90 -0.59 -13.85
N ILE A 27 3.07 -0.47 -13.25
CA ILE A 27 3.63 0.85 -12.90
C ILE A 27 3.99 1.65 -14.16
N SER A 28 4.49 0.99 -15.22
CA SER A 28 4.84 1.65 -16.48
C SER A 28 3.63 2.24 -17.20
N LEU A 29 2.42 1.77 -16.90
CA LEU A 29 1.19 2.32 -17.45
C LEU A 29 0.85 3.70 -16.89
N CYS A 30 1.41 4.10 -15.75
CA CYS A 30 1.10 5.38 -15.13
C CYS A 30 1.60 6.56 -15.98
N VAL A 31 0.68 7.40 -16.46
CA VAL A 31 0.98 8.58 -17.30
C VAL A 31 1.47 9.79 -16.49
N HIS A 32 1.54 9.67 -15.17
CA HIS A 32 2.02 10.72 -14.26
C HIS A 32 1.37 12.11 -14.48
N GLU A 33 0.05 12.14 -14.72
CA GLU A 33 -0.71 13.36 -14.94
C GLU A 33 -0.65 14.36 -13.76
N GLN A 34 -0.94 15.62 -14.04
CA GLN A 34 -1.10 16.66 -13.02
C GLN A 34 -2.42 17.42 -13.26
N PRO A 35 -3.25 17.59 -12.21
CA PRO A 35 -3.11 17.04 -10.85
C PRO A 35 -3.28 15.51 -10.80
N ALA A 36 -2.70 14.87 -9.79
CA ALA A 36 -2.80 13.42 -9.61
C ALA A 36 -4.18 13.05 -9.03
N TYR A 37 -5.09 12.60 -9.89
CA TYR A 37 -6.46 12.24 -9.49
C TYR A 37 -6.48 11.08 -8.47
N CYS A 38 -5.59 10.11 -8.61
CA CYS A 38 -5.44 9.02 -7.66
C CYS A 38 -5.10 9.52 -6.24
N VAL A 39 -4.26 10.54 -6.11
CA VAL A 39 -3.94 11.17 -4.81
C VAL A 39 -5.15 11.95 -4.28
N ALA A 40 -5.87 12.65 -5.15
CA ALA A 40 -7.05 13.42 -4.77
C ALA A 40 -8.19 12.52 -4.27
N ALA A 41 -8.38 11.37 -4.91
CA ALA A 41 -9.41 10.39 -4.55
C ALA A 41 -9.07 9.58 -3.30
N CYS A 42 -7.78 9.48 -2.93
CA CYS A 42 -7.36 8.72 -1.76
C CYS A 42 -7.84 9.39 -0.46
N PRO A 43 -8.63 8.71 0.41
CA PRO A 43 -9.07 9.26 1.69
C PRO A 43 -7.90 9.66 2.61
N PHE A 44 -6.78 8.95 2.49
CA PHE A 44 -5.59 9.18 3.27
C PHE A 44 -4.61 10.18 2.63
N LYS A 45 -4.95 10.70 1.44
CA LYS A 45 -4.09 11.61 0.67
C LYS A 45 -2.67 11.10 0.50
N MET A 46 -2.55 9.79 0.27
CA MET A 46 -1.27 9.15 0.04
C MET A 46 -0.65 9.66 -1.25
N ASP A 47 0.65 9.94 -1.22
CA ASP A 47 1.39 10.26 -2.44
C ASP A 47 1.65 9.00 -3.27
N THR A 48 0.56 8.54 -3.92
CA THR A 48 0.56 7.34 -4.75
C THR A 48 1.57 7.46 -5.89
N LYS A 49 1.74 8.66 -6.46
CA LYS A 49 2.69 8.87 -7.58
C LYS A 49 4.14 8.69 -7.13
N GLU A 50 4.52 9.30 -6.01
CA GLU A 50 5.87 9.14 -5.46
C GLU A 50 6.11 7.67 -5.08
N MET A 51 5.11 7.02 -4.50
CA MET A 51 5.18 5.61 -4.13
C MET A 51 5.40 4.71 -5.36
N LEU A 52 4.63 4.89 -6.43
CA LEU A 52 4.78 4.16 -7.69
C LEU A 52 6.15 4.43 -8.33
N TYR A 53 6.62 5.68 -8.30
CA TYR A 53 7.93 6.04 -8.83
C TYR A 53 9.08 5.27 -8.15
N TYR A 54 9.05 5.15 -6.80
CA TYR A 54 10.06 4.37 -6.11
C TYR A 54 9.90 2.86 -6.34
N ALA A 55 8.68 2.37 -6.46
CA ALA A 55 8.42 0.97 -6.78
C ALA A 55 8.95 0.61 -8.17
N ALA A 56 8.72 1.46 -9.18
CA ALA A 56 9.26 1.30 -10.54
C ALA A 56 10.79 1.21 -10.57
N LYS A 57 11.46 1.91 -9.66
CA LYS A 57 12.93 1.85 -9.51
C LYS A 57 13.40 0.65 -8.66
N GLY A 58 12.51 -0.24 -8.29
CA GLY A 58 12.81 -1.38 -7.41
C GLY A 58 13.14 -0.97 -5.97
N ASN A 59 12.91 0.30 -5.60
CA ASN A 59 13.20 0.80 -4.25
C ASN A 59 11.98 0.66 -3.33
N PHE A 60 11.57 -0.59 -3.07
CA PHE A 60 10.42 -0.91 -2.26
C PHE A 60 10.51 -0.35 -0.83
N LYS A 61 11.71 -0.25 -0.29
CA LYS A 61 11.92 0.32 1.04
C LYS A 61 11.52 1.79 1.10
N LYS A 62 11.86 2.59 0.09
CA LYS A 62 11.42 3.99 0.01
C LYS A 62 9.92 4.11 -0.27
N ALA A 63 9.39 3.26 -1.15
CA ALA A 63 7.97 3.21 -1.42
C ALA A 63 7.17 2.88 -0.14
N LEU A 64 7.61 1.89 0.63
CA LEU A 64 7.00 1.53 1.91
C LEU A 64 7.09 2.67 2.94
N ALA A 65 8.19 3.41 2.97
CA ALA A 65 8.35 4.54 3.89
C ALA A 65 7.33 5.66 3.66
N ILE A 66 6.83 5.82 2.42
CA ILE A 66 5.74 6.76 2.11
C ILE A 66 4.45 6.25 2.77
N TYR A 67 4.17 4.95 2.65
CA TYR A 67 3.02 4.30 3.26
C TYR A 67 3.06 4.40 4.80
N GLU A 68 4.24 4.16 5.39
CA GLU A 68 4.45 4.23 6.86
C GLU A 68 4.31 5.64 7.44
N LYS A 69 4.39 6.71 6.63
CA LYS A 69 4.05 8.08 7.08
C LYS A 69 2.56 8.23 7.38
N ILE A 70 1.72 7.50 6.66
CA ILE A 70 0.26 7.58 6.76
C ILE A 70 -0.25 6.67 7.88
N THR A 71 0.26 5.44 7.94
CA THR A 71 -0.22 4.43 8.90
C THR A 71 0.92 3.59 9.46
N PRO A 72 0.87 3.24 10.76
CA PRO A 72 1.79 2.25 11.32
C PRO A 72 1.41 0.81 10.95
N PHE A 73 0.29 0.60 10.26
CA PHE A 73 -0.26 -0.71 9.90
C PHE A 73 -0.52 -0.83 8.39
N PRO A 74 0.53 -0.75 7.54
CA PRO A 74 0.37 -0.74 6.09
C PRO A 74 -0.41 -1.93 5.55
N MET A 75 -0.15 -3.14 6.06
CA MET A 75 -0.82 -4.38 5.63
C MET A 75 -2.34 -4.30 5.85
N ILE A 76 -2.76 -3.87 7.04
CA ILE A 76 -4.20 -3.78 7.38
C ILE A 76 -4.87 -2.74 6.47
N LEU A 77 -4.20 -1.61 6.23
CA LEU A 77 -4.75 -0.56 5.40
C LEU A 77 -4.92 -1.01 3.95
N CYS A 78 -3.89 -1.61 3.33
CA CYS A 78 -3.97 -2.03 1.94
C CYS A 78 -4.95 -3.19 1.72
N ASP A 79 -5.15 -4.07 2.70
CA ASP A 79 -6.14 -5.15 2.61
C ASP A 79 -7.57 -4.65 2.75
N GLY A 80 -7.81 -3.68 3.64
CA GLY A 80 -9.13 -3.09 3.87
C GLY A 80 -9.51 -1.95 2.92
N CYS A 81 -8.60 -1.47 2.08
CA CYS A 81 -8.84 -0.36 1.18
C CYS A 81 -9.76 -0.77 0.01
N THR A 82 -10.76 0.07 -0.30
CA THR A 82 -11.65 -0.11 -1.46
C THR A 82 -11.04 0.40 -2.77
N ALA A 83 -9.83 0.96 -2.71
CA ALA A 83 -9.07 1.47 -3.85
C ALA A 83 -9.79 2.54 -4.71
N PRO A 84 -10.37 3.60 -4.14
CA PRO A 84 -11.03 4.64 -4.94
C PRO A 84 -10.06 5.39 -5.85
N CYS A 85 -8.77 5.27 -5.62
CA CYS A 85 -7.73 5.80 -6.50
C CYS A 85 -7.67 5.09 -7.85
N GLU A 86 -8.04 3.79 -7.93
CA GLU A 86 -8.09 3.03 -9.18
C GLU A 86 -9.24 3.52 -10.06
N ASP A 87 -10.42 3.73 -9.49
CA ASP A 87 -11.60 4.22 -10.20
C ASP A 87 -11.38 5.65 -10.78
N ASN A 88 -10.48 6.41 -10.17
CA ASN A 88 -10.12 7.76 -10.59
C ASN A 88 -8.78 7.82 -11.34
N CYS A 89 -8.27 6.69 -11.79
CA CYS A 89 -7.06 6.66 -12.62
C CYS A 89 -7.35 7.18 -14.02
N LYS A 90 -6.55 8.14 -14.50
CA LYS A 90 -6.71 8.69 -15.85
C LYS A 90 -6.57 7.66 -16.97
N LEU A 91 -5.83 6.60 -16.73
CA LEU A 91 -5.70 5.49 -17.68
C LEU A 91 -7.02 4.75 -17.91
N CYS A 92 -7.95 4.78 -16.95
CA CYS A 92 -9.27 4.17 -17.14
C CYS A 92 -10.07 4.82 -18.30
N GLU A 93 -9.74 6.06 -18.70
CA GLU A 93 -10.32 6.71 -19.87
C GLU A 93 -9.75 6.16 -21.19
N LEU A 94 -8.57 5.56 -21.16
CA LEU A 94 -7.84 5.04 -22.31
C LEU A 94 -7.86 3.51 -22.41
N GLY A 95 -8.27 2.83 -21.35
CA GLY A 95 -8.26 1.37 -21.23
C GLY A 95 -8.22 0.91 -19.79
N ASP A 96 -7.35 -0.06 -19.50
CA ASP A 96 -7.19 -0.57 -18.14
C ASP A 96 -6.36 0.40 -17.27
N GLY A 97 -6.89 0.76 -16.13
CA GLY A 97 -6.19 1.58 -15.14
C GLY A 97 -5.06 0.82 -14.44
N VAL A 98 -4.22 1.55 -13.71
CA VAL A 98 -3.18 0.93 -12.87
C VAL A 98 -3.84 0.25 -11.68
N SER A 99 -3.54 -1.03 -11.43
CA SER A 99 -3.96 -1.76 -10.23
C SER A 99 -3.13 -1.30 -9.01
N ILE A 100 -3.41 -0.09 -8.54
CA ILE A 100 -2.66 0.60 -7.49
C ILE A 100 -2.64 -0.23 -6.21
N ARG A 101 -3.78 -0.81 -5.84
CA ARG A 101 -3.93 -1.65 -4.65
C ARG A 101 -3.02 -2.88 -4.68
N GLU A 102 -2.90 -3.54 -5.83
CA GLU A 102 -2.02 -4.70 -5.95
C GLU A 102 -0.54 -4.29 -5.88
N VAL A 103 -0.20 -3.12 -6.43
CA VAL A 103 1.14 -2.54 -6.28
C VAL A 103 1.42 -2.17 -4.82
N GLU A 104 0.45 -1.58 -4.10
CA GLU A 104 0.56 -1.30 -2.66
C GLU A 104 0.83 -2.58 -1.86
N ARG A 105 0.09 -3.65 -2.13
CA ARG A 105 0.29 -4.96 -1.51
C ARG A 105 1.68 -5.52 -1.80
N ALA A 106 2.16 -5.38 -3.03
CA ALA A 106 3.51 -5.79 -3.40
C ALA A 106 4.56 -4.97 -2.64
N ILE A 107 4.39 -3.64 -2.54
CA ILE A 107 5.29 -2.77 -1.79
C ILE A 107 5.34 -3.16 -0.31
N VAL A 108 4.20 -3.40 0.32
CA VAL A 108 4.15 -3.82 1.73
C VAL A 108 4.79 -5.17 1.94
N ARG A 109 4.69 -6.07 0.95
CA ARG A 109 5.26 -7.40 1.00
C ARG A 109 6.77 -7.42 0.79
N TYR A 110 7.27 -6.67 -0.17
CA TYR A 110 8.67 -6.68 -0.59
C TYR A 110 9.49 -5.54 0.01
N GLY A 111 8.81 -4.49 0.52
CA GLY A 111 9.45 -3.45 1.28
C GLY A 111 9.76 -3.98 2.68
N GLU A 112 11.04 -4.12 2.99
CA GLU A 112 11.42 -4.41 4.37
C GLU A 112 11.00 -3.23 5.24
N PRO A 113 10.13 -3.43 6.26
CA PRO A 113 9.77 -2.37 7.17
C PRO A 113 11.06 -1.79 7.78
N GLY A 114 11.23 -0.50 7.62
CA GLY A 114 12.37 0.18 8.19
C GLY A 114 12.42 -0.12 9.68
N ARG A 115 13.46 -0.82 10.14
CA ARG A 115 13.71 -0.96 11.58
C ARG A 115 13.77 0.46 12.13
N ARG A 116 12.68 0.94 12.72
CA ARG A 116 12.72 2.18 13.47
C ARG A 116 13.79 2.00 14.53
N SER A 117 14.97 2.52 14.25
CA SER A 117 16.07 2.54 15.18
C SER A 117 15.60 3.26 16.44
N SER A 118 15.22 2.51 17.45
CA SER A 118 14.80 3.06 18.74
C SER A 118 16.02 3.39 19.59
N VAL A 119 16.95 4.17 19.05
CA VAL A 119 18.16 4.55 19.77
C VAL A 119 17.84 5.40 21.00
N PHE A 120 16.66 6.04 21.04
CA PHE A 120 16.18 6.76 22.21
C PHE A 120 14.68 6.57 22.42
N ARG A 121 14.28 5.39 22.90
CA ARG A 121 12.94 5.20 23.44
C ARG A 121 12.89 5.75 24.87
N MET A 122 12.77 7.06 25.01
CA MET A 122 12.33 7.62 26.29
C MET A 122 10.95 7.04 26.60
N ARG A 123 10.86 6.21 27.63
CA ARG A 123 9.59 5.68 28.14
C ARG A 123 8.73 6.85 28.61
N LYS A 124 7.88 7.35 27.73
CA LYS A 124 6.85 8.30 28.13
C LYS A 124 5.83 7.56 28.99
N LYS A 125 5.64 7.97 30.24
CA LYS A 125 4.59 7.45 31.15
C LYS A 125 3.20 7.90 30.71
N LYS A 126 2.87 7.75 29.43
CA LYS A 126 1.54 8.09 28.89
C LYS A 126 0.74 6.80 28.73
N LYS A 127 -0.52 6.85 29.16
CA LYS A 127 -1.51 5.79 28.92
C LYS A 127 -2.36 6.23 27.73
N ALA A 128 -2.62 5.33 26.80
CA ALA A 128 -3.56 5.52 25.70
C ALA A 128 -4.64 4.46 25.79
N ALA A 129 -5.87 4.83 25.54
CA ALA A 129 -6.99 3.90 25.40
C ALA A 129 -7.55 4.05 23.98
N ILE A 130 -7.81 2.92 23.34
CA ILE A 130 -8.40 2.87 22.00
C ILE A 130 -9.79 2.24 22.16
N PHE A 131 -10.81 2.98 21.74
CA PHE A 131 -12.21 2.53 21.74
C PHE A 131 -12.65 2.36 20.29
N GLY A 132 -13.23 1.19 19.99
CA GLY A 132 -13.71 0.85 18.66
C GLY A 132 -12.79 -0.11 17.92
N SER A 133 -13.39 -0.87 17.00
CA SER A 133 -12.69 -1.86 16.16
C SER A 133 -12.85 -1.55 14.66
N GLY A 134 -13.48 -0.43 14.30
CA GLY A 134 -13.68 -0.01 12.92
C GLY A 134 -12.48 0.76 12.35
N LEU A 135 -12.30 0.66 11.02
CA LEU A 135 -11.34 1.47 10.28
C LEU A 135 -11.78 2.94 10.19
N PHE A 136 -13.08 3.17 10.39
CA PHE A 136 -13.69 4.51 10.42
C PHE A 136 -14.58 4.64 11.67
N PRO A 137 -14.56 5.79 12.36
CA PRO A 137 -15.47 6.07 13.45
C PRO A 137 -16.91 6.21 12.96
#